data_2aeabb5c0628ce882f8ebe2dd0974ec9
#
_entry.id   2aeabb5c0628ce882f8ebe2dd0974ec9
#
_cell.length_a   1.000
_cell.length_b   1.000
_cell.length_c   1.000
_cell.angle_alpha   90.00
_cell.angle_beta   90.00
_cell.angle_gamma   90.00
#
_symmetry.space_group_name_H-M   'P 1'
#
loop_
_entity.id
_entity.type
_entity.pdbx_description
1 polymer ?
#
loop_
_entity_poly.entity_id
_entity_poly.type
_entity_poly.pdbx_seq_one_letter_code
_entity_poly.pdbx_strand_id
1 'polypeptide(L)'
;KKLTGKEGFKGINPDECVAMGAALQAGVLTGDVKGLLLLDVTPLSLGIETMGGVCTKLIDRNTTIPVKKSQIFSTAADNQTSVEVNVLQGEREMAAANKSLGRFHLDGIAPARRGVPQIEVTFDIDANGIVNVSAKDLGTGTEQHITITSSSNMSKEDIEKAVKDAEQYAAEDAKIKEKVEVRNQADQMVYQTEKALEDAKDKISADDKATVEAALNKLKDALKGTDVAAIKAATDLEVDKRRLELGHAIKTAGEHEVVYGIYRDIKVSVKLLVGNIDEQAEAEVVEDDPSAADEE
;
A
#
# COMPACT_ATOMS: atom_id res chain seq x y z
N LYS A 1 -28.44 29.28 -5.27
CA LYS A 1 -27.81 30.54 -5.76
C LYS A 1 -26.63 30.99 -4.92
N LYS A 2 -26.68 30.89 -3.56
CA LYS A 2 -25.57 31.32 -2.67
C LYS A 2 -24.28 30.53 -2.85
N LEU A 3 -24.34 29.22 -3.17
CA LEU A 3 -23.18 28.34 -3.32
C LEU A 3 -22.65 28.28 -4.77
N THR A 4 -23.54 28.32 -5.77
CA THR A 4 -23.17 28.08 -7.17
C THR A 4 -23.28 29.32 -8.07
N GLY A 5 -23.82 30.43 -7.57
CA GLY A 5 -24.16 31.62 -8.35
C GLY A 5 -25.34 31.43 -9.31
N LYS A 6 -25.78 30.20 -9.55
CA LYS A 6 -26.86 29.83 -10.48
C LYS A 6 -28.16 29.53 -9.72
N GLU A 7 -29.28 29.77 -10.34
CA GLU A 7 -30.57 29.31 -9.79
C GLU A 7 -30.77 27.82 -10.04
N GLY A 8 -31.43 27.14 -9.10
CA GLY A 8 -31.79 25.73 -9.25
C GLY A 8 -32.78 25.54 -10.39
N PHE A 9 -32.59 24.46 -11.15
CA PHE A 9 -33.56 24.06 -12.16
C PHE A 9 -34.85 23.58 -11.50
N LYS A 10 -35.99 24.10 -11.91
CA LYS A 10 -37.33 23.79 -11.32
C LYS A 10 -38.26 23.06 -12.30
N GLY A 11 -37.73 22.55 -13.40
CA GLY A 11 -38.48 21.93 -14.48
C GLY A 11 -38.87 20.46 -14.24
N ILE A 12 -38.44 19.87 -13.11
CA ILE A 12 -38.71 18.48 -12.76
C ILE A 12 -39.49 18.46 -11.44
N ASN A 13 -40.55 17.63 -11.37
CA ASN A 13 -41.27 17.36 -10.14
C ASN A 13 -40.30 16.65 -9.15
N PRO A 14 -40.07 17.19 -7.93
CA PRO A 14 -39.17 16.58 -6.96
C PRO A 14 -39.53 15.14 -6.60
N ASP A 15 -40.83 14.81 -6.55
CA ASP A 15 -41.35 13.48 -6.19
C ASP A 15 -41.04 12.43 -7.29
N GLU A 16 -40.87 12.85 -8.54
CA GLU A 16 -40.58 12.00 -9.69
C GLU A 16 -39.09 11.98 -10.05
N CYS A 17 -38.28 12.87 -9.47
CA CYS A 17 -36.90 13.10 -9.84
C CYS A 17 -36.03 11.82 -9.76
N VAL A 18 -36.25 11.01 -8.72
CA VAL A 18 -35.52 9.73 -8.53
C VAL A 18 -35.91 8.72 -9.60
N ALA A 19 -37.20 8.59 -9.90
CA ALA A 19 -37.67 7.67 -10.94
C ALA A 19 -37.18 8.06 -12.34
N MET A 20 -37.16 9.37 -12.65
CA MET A 20 -36.59 9.87 -13.89
C MET A 20 -35.07 9.63 -14.00
N GLY A 21 -34.35 9.82 -12.91
CA GLY A 21 -32.92 9.51 -12.85
C GLY A 21 -32.62 8.02 -13.08
N ALA A 22 -33.42 7.15 -12.46
CA ALA A 22 -33.29 5.71 -12.65
C ALA A 22 -33.61 5.28 -14.11
N ALA A 23 -34.65 5.88 -14.73
CA ALA A 23 -34.98 5.62 -16.13
C ALA A 23 -33.90 6.10 -17.09
N LEU A 24 -33.30 7.28 -16.85
CA LEU A 24 -32.17 7.77 -17.63
C LEU A 24 -30.95 6.87 -17.50
N GLN A 25 -30.63 6.41 -16.28
CA GLN A 25 -29.52 5.49 -16.06
C GLN A 25 -29.75 4.15 -16.76
N ALA A 26 -30.96 3.61 -16.71
CA ALA A 26 -31.32 2.41 -17.46
C ALA A 26 -31.14 2.61 -18.98
N GLY A 27 -31.58 3.74 -19.53
CA GLY A 27 -31.38 4.09 -20.94
C GLY A 27 -29.90 4.25 -21.35
N VAL A 28 -29.04 4.74 -20.43
CA VAL A 28 -27.58 4.75 -20.65
C VAL A 28 -27.02 3.35 -20.70
N LEU A 29 -27.41 2.46 -19.77
CA LEU A 29 -26.93 1.07 -19.70
C LEU A 29 -27.41 0.25 -20.91
N THR A 30 -28.61 0.48 -21.43
CA THR A 30 -29.14 -0.18 -22.64
C THR A 30 -28.59 0.42 -23.94
N GLY A 31 -27.93 1.58 -23.89
CA GLY A 31 -27.41 2.29 -25.05
C GLY A 31 -28.44 3.15 -25.79
N ASP A 32 -29.66 3.29 -25.24
CA ASP A 32 -30.74 4.11 -25.82
C ASP A 32 -30.49 5.60 -25.63
N VAL A 33 -29.86 5.96 -24.51
CA VAL A 33 -29.47 7.35 -24.20
C VAL A 33 -27.98 7.54 -24.48
N LYS A 34 -27.65 8.39 -25.45
CA LYS A 34 -26.27 8.73 -25.83
C LYS A 34 -25.91 10.13 -25.35
N GLY A 35 -24.65 10.31 -25.00
CA GLY A 35 -24.12 11.62 -24.58
C GLY A 35 -24.38 11.99 -23.12
N LEU A 36 -24.92 11.08 -22.32
CA LEU A 36 -24.96 11.19 -20.86
C LEU A 36 -24.00 10.16 -20.27
N LEU A 37 -23.01 10.62 -19.51
CA LEU A 37 -22.10 9.78 -18.75
C LEU A 37 -22.37 10.01 -17.26
N LEU A 38 -22.81 8.96 -16.58
CA LEU A 38 -22.90 8.93 -15.13
C LEU A 38 -21.80 8.01 -14.62
N LEU A 39 -20.90 8.57 -13.85
CA LEU A 39 -19.82 7.85 -13.20
C LEU A 39 -20.12 7.82 -11.70
N ASP A 40 -20.11 6.63 -11.12
CA ASP A 40 -20.11 6.46 -9.68
C ASP A 40 -18.69 6.29 -9.17
N VAL A 41 -18.44 6.62 -7.91
CA VAL A 41 -17.12 6.59 -7.30
C VAL A 41 -17.16 5.94 -5.92
N THR A 42 -16.02 5.42 -5.48
CA THR A 42 -15.86 4.93 -4.12
C THR A 42 -15.92 6.09 -3.13
N PRO A 43 -16.78 6.05 -2.09
CA PRO A 43 -16.92 7.16 -1.14
C PRO A 43 -15.73 7.29 -0.19
N LEU A 44 -15.04 6.18 0.08
CA LEU A 44 -13.85 6.07 0.93
C LEU A 44 -12.87 5.08 0.33
N SER A 45 -11.60 5.20 0.72
CA SER A 45 -10.55 4.27 0.34
C SER A 45 -10.82 2.87 0.87
N LEU A 46 -10.40 1.87 0.08
CA LEU A 46 -10.48 0.45 0.41
C LEU A 46 -9.08 -0.15 0.47
N GLY A 47 -8.85 -0.99 1.45
CA GLY A 47 -7.57 -1.62 1.66
C GLY A 47 -7.64 -2.82 2.58
N ILE A 48 -6.49 -3.31 2.98
CA ILE A 48 -6.36 -4.42 3.93
C ILE A 48 -5.45 -4.04 5.10
N GLU A 49 -5.65 -4.73 6.22
CA GLU A 49 -4.72 -4.68 7.34
C GLU A 49 -3.45 -5.43 6.99
N THR A 50 -2.31 -4.79 7.23
CA THR A 50 -0.98 -5.36 7.02
C THR A 50 -0.19 -5.38 8.33
N MET A 51 1.04 -5.92 8.29
CA MET A 51 1.90 -6.13 9.45
C MET A 51 2.04 -4.85 10.30
N GLY A 52 1.77 -4.99 11.61
CA GLY A 52 1.80 -3.86 12.54
C GLY A 52 0.49 -3.09 12.65
N GLY A 53 -0.62 -3.59 12.06
CA GLY A 53 -1.94 -2.94 12.09
C GLY A 53 -2.05 -1.73 11.19
N VAL A 54 -1.23 -1.63 10.15
CA VAL A 54 -1.28 -0.56 9.14
C VAL A 54 -2.38 -0.86 8.13
N CYS A 55 -3.10 0.16 7.69
CA CYS A 55 -4.04 0.09 6.58
C CYS A 55 -3.31 0.34 5.26
N THR A 56 -3.12 -0.69 4.45
CA THR A 56 -2.58 -0.56 3.09
C THR A 56 -3.73 -0.37 2.12
N LYS A 57 -3.82 0.81 1.53
CA LYS A 57 -4.87 1.18 0.58
C LYS A 57 -4.55 0.58 -0.79
N LEU A 58 -5.54 -0.06 -1.43
CA LEU A 58 -5.48 -0.57 -2.80
C LEU A 58 -6.33 0.28 -3.75
N ILE A 59 -7.47 0.77 -3.28
CA ILE A 59 -8.35 1.65 -4.04
C ILE A 59 -8.53 2.93 -3.24
N ASP A 60 -8.19 4.06 -3.85
CA ASP A 60 -8.32 5.37 -3.22
C ASP A 60 -9.76 5.87 -3.26
N ARG A 61 -10.09 6.75 -2.34
CA ARG A 61 -11.35 7.51 -2.34
C ARG A 61 -11.55 8.23 -3.67
N ASN A 62 -12.80 8.33 -4.11
CA ASN A 62 -13.20 8.96 -5.37
C ASN A 62 -12.69 8.23 -6.63
N THR A 63 -12.27 6.97 -6.51
CA THR A 63 -11.96 6.15 -7.69
C THR A 63 -13.26 5.78 -8.41
N THR A 64 -13.32 6.01 -9.71
CA THR A 64 -14.46 5.66 -10.56
C THR A 64 -14.67 4.15 -10.61
N ILE A 65 -15.93 3.71 -10.50
CA ILE A 65 -16.32 2.31 -10.64
C ILE A 65 -17.02 2.06 -11.99
N PRO A 66 -16.91 0.84 -12.58
CA PRO A 66 -16.25 -0.34 -12.02
C PRO A 66 -14.72 -0.23 -12.03
N VAL A 67 -14.08 -0.88 -11.06
CA VAL A 67 -12.61 -0.85 -10.94
C VAL A 67 -12.09 -2.16 -10.36
N LYS A 68 -10.96 -2.62 -10.90
CA LYS A 68 -10.22 -3.79 -10.38
C LYS A 68 -8.77 -3.41 -10.13
N LYS A 69 -8.27 -3.69 -8.92
CA LYS A 69 -6.87 -3.48 -8.55
C LYS A 69 -6.36 -4.66 -7.74
N SER A 70 -5.12 -5.05 -8.00
CA SER A 70 -4.43 -6.13 -7.31
C SER A 70 -3.08 -5.66 -6.76
N GLN A 71 -2.67 -6.25 -5.64
CA GLN A 71 -1.34 -6.05 -5.06
C GLN A 71 -0.85 -7.36 -4.44
N ILE A 72 0.46 -7.61 -4.56
CA ILE A 72 1.10 -8.80 -4.00
C ILE A 72 1.57 -8.50 -2.59
N PHE A 73 1.20 -9.38 -1.67
CA PHE A 73 1.62 -9.41 -0.27
C PHE A 73 2.37 -10.71 0.02
N SER A 74 2.89 -10.84 1.24
CA SER A 74 3.60 -12.03 1.66
C SER A 74 3.29 -12.40 3.10
N THR A 75 3.83 -13.54 3.56
CA THR A 75 3.70 -14.00 4.94
C THR A 75 4.60 -13.21 5.89
N ALA A 76 4.15 -13.04 7.13
CA ALA A 76 4.87 -12.34 8.20
C ALA A 76 5.74 -13.25 9.05
N ALA A 77 5.51 -14.58 9.01
CA ALA A 77 6.23 -15.58 9.80
C ALA A 77 6.72 -16.74 8.92
N ASP A 78 7.78 -17.42 9.38
CA ASP A 78 8.30 -18.63 8.75
C ASP A 78 7.28 -19.77 8.87
N ASN A 79 7.16 -20.57 7.79
CA ASN A 79 6.25 -21.72 7.71
C ASN A 79 4.78 -21.37 7.96
N GLN A 80 4.39 -20.13 7.68
CA GLN A 80 3.00 -19.70 7.81
C GLN A 80 2.17 -20.29 6.67
N THR A 81 1.19 -21.13 7.03
CA THR A 81 0.33 -21.89 6.08
C THR A 81 -1.04 -21.25 5.89
N SER A 82 -1.35 -20.20 6.63
CA SER A 82 -2.62 -19.44 6.56
C SER A 82 -2.37 -17.94 6.77
N VAL A 83 -3.15 -17.11 6.08
CA VAL A 83 -3.19 -15.66 6.32
C VAL A 83 -4.63 -15.20 6.51
N GLU A 84 -4.85 -14.30 7.47
CA GLU A 84 -6.12 -13.58 7.62
C GLU A 84 -6.07 -12.29 6.80
N VAL A 85 -7.08 -12.08 5.98
CA VAL A 85 -7.28 -10.83 5.22
C VAL A 85 -8.43 -10.07 5.87
N ASN A 86 -8.13 -8.96 6.52
CA ASN A 86 -9.08 -8.02 7.08
C ASN A 86 -9.30 -6.87 6.08
N VAL A 87 -10.48 -6.83 5.49
CA VAL A 87 -10.86 -5.81 4.50
C VAL A 87 -11.34 -4.55 5.21
N LEU A 88 -10.74 -3.42 4.87
CA LEU A 88 -10.93 -2.14 5.53
C LEU A 88 -11.50 -1.08 4.59
N GLN A 89 -12.30 -0.19 5.15
CA GLN A 89 -12.80 1.02 4.49
C GLN A 89 -12.53 2.25 5.37
N GLY A 90 -11.89 3.26 4.83
CA GLY A 90 -11.62 4.51 5.53
C GLY A 90 -10.33 5.19 5.10
N GLU A 91 -10.05 6.35 5.70
CA GLU A 91 -8.94 7.21 5.33
C GLU A 91 -7.79 7.20 6.35
N ARG A 92 -7.96 6.54 7.51
CA ARG A 92 -6.94 6.51 8.57
C ARG A 92 -5.81 5.54 8.20
N GLU A 93 -4.59 5.85 8.65
CA GLU A 93 -3.40 5.03 8.36
C GLU A 93 -3.36 3.72 9.18
N MET A 94 -4.04 3.69 10.33
CA MET A 94 -4.09 2.51 11.19
C MET A 94 -5.39 1.73 10.98
N ALA A 95 -5.29 0.40 10.86
CA ALA A 95 -6.43 -0.49 10.62
C ALA A 95 -7.55 -0.34 11.67
N ALA A 96 -7.17 -0.22 12.96
CA ALA A 96 -8.12 -0.09 14.07
C ALA A 96 -8.97 1.18 14.01
N ALA A 97 -8.54 2.20 13.29
CA ALA A 97 -9.24 3.46 13.10
C ALA A 97 -10.12 3.50 11.84
N ASN A 98 -10.14 2.42 11.06
CA ASN A 98 -10.98 2.24 9.88
C ASN A 98 -12.10 1.23 10.14
N LYS A 99 -13.11 1.23 9.27
CA LYS A 99 -14.20 0.27 9.33
C LYS A 99 -13.79 -1.06 8.71
N SER A 100 -13.87 -2.15 9.47
CA SER A 100 -13.74 -3.50 8.91
C SER A 100 -15.03 -3.87 8.17
N LEU A 101 -14.89 -4.23 6.90
CA LEU A 101 -16.01 -4.68 6.04
C LEU A 101 -16.20 -6.19 6.12
N GLY A 102 -15.15 -6.93 6.49
CA GLY A 102 -15.17 -8.37 6.66
C GLY A 102 -13.78 -8.95 6.77
N ARG A 103 -13.70 -10.21 7.20
CA ARG A 103 -12.46 -10.97 7.34
C ARG A 103 -12.63 -12.36 6.73
N PHE A 104 -11.57 -12.85 6.12
CA PHE A 104 -11.52 -14.22 5.62
C PHE A 104 -10.10 -14.76 5.73
N HIS A 105 -9.98 -16.09 5.67
CA HIS A 105 -8.69 -16.77 5.77
C HIS A 105 -8.35 -17.41 4.43
N LEU A 106 -7.11 -17.26 3.98
CA LEU A 106 -6.53 -18.05 2.93
C LEU A 106 -5.65 -19.12 3.57
N ASP A 107 -6.09 -20.36 3.50
CA ASP A 107 -5.39 -21.53 4.01
C ASP A 107 -4.68 -22.30 2.89
N GLY A 108 -3.77 -23.20 3.24
CA GLY A 108 -3.10 -24.06 2.25
C GLY A 108 -1.92 -23.40 1.53
N ILE A 109 -1.35 -22.36 2.13
CA ILE A 109 -0.09 -21.77 1.68
C ILE A 109 1.03 -22.78 1.96
N ALA A 110 1.91 -23.02 0.98
CA ALA A 110 3.05 -23.90 1.15
C ALA A 110 4.00 -23.34 2.23
N PRO A 111 4.43 -24.17 3.21
CA PRO A 111 5.40 -23.74 4.21
C PRO A 111 6.68 -23.24 3.55
N ALA A 112 7.04 -22.01 3.82
CA ALA A 112 8.25 -21.38 3.31
C ALA A 112 8.78 -20.33 4.30
N ARG A 113 9.96 -19.78 4.03
CA ARG A 113 10.47 -18.63 4.80
C ARG A 113 9.51 -17.43 4.63
N ARG A 114 9.37 -16.60 5.66
CA ARG A 114 8.58 -15.37 5.59
C ARG A 114 9.07 -14.49 4.43
N GLY A 115 8.14 -13.85 3.74
CA GLY A 115 8.43 -13.01 2.59
C GLY A 115 8.59 -13.77 1.26
N VAL A 116 8.62 -15.12 1.26
CA VAL A 116 8.74 -15.94 0.04
C VAL A 116 7.38 -16.20 -0.62
N PRO A 117 6.31 -16.60 0.10
CA PRO A 117 5.00 -16.80 -0.51
C PRO A 117 4.49 -15.48 -1.12
N GLN A 118 3.89 -15.58 -2.30
CA GLN A 118 3.31 -14.43 -3.00
C GLN A 118 1.79 -14.57 -2.98
N ILE A 119 1.14 -13.67 -2.25
CA ILE A 119 -0.32 -13.65 -2.07
C ILE A 119 -0.86 -12.42 -2.79
N GLU A 120 -1.51 -12.65 -3.93
CA GLU A 120 -2.17 -11.60 -4.68
C GLU A 120 -3.54 -11.31 -4.04
N VAL A 121 -3.72 -10.10 -3.53
CA VAL A 121 -5.01 -9.61 -3.06
C VAL A 121 -5.61 -8.71 -4.12
N THR A 122 -6.81 -9.05 -4.57
CA THR A 122 -7.54 -8.34 -5.63
C THR A 122 -8.83 -7.76 -5.07
N PHE A 123 -9.04 -6.47 -5.30
CA PHE A 123 -10.31 -5.78 -5.12
C PHE A 123 -10.98 -5.62 -6.48
N ASP A 124 -12.20 -6.09 -6.61
CA ASP A 124 -13.01 -6.01 -7.82
C ASP A 124 -14.37 -5.39 -7.46
N ILE A 125 -14.59 -4.15 -7.88
CA ILE A 125 -15.83 -3.40 -7.63
C ILE A 125 -16.60 -3.32 -8.93
N ASP A 126 -17.80 -3.87 -8.93
CA ASP A 126 -18.67 -3.85 -10.10
C ASP A 126 -19.37 -2.47 -10.29
N ALA A 127 -20.12 -2.33 -11.39
CA ALA A 127 -20.87 -1.12 -11.69
C ALA A 127 -22.00 -0.82 -10.67
N ASN A 128 -22.38 -1.78 -9.83
CA ASN A 128 -23.40 -1.62 -8.78
C ASN A 128 -22.76 -1.28 -7.42
N GLY A 129 -21.43 -1.17 -7.35
CA GLY A 129 -20.70 -0.90 -6.12
C GLY A 129 -20.55 -2.12 -5.20
N ILE A 130 -20.77 -3.34 -5.71
CA ILE A 130 -20.50 -4.57 -4.97
C ILE A 130 -19.01 -4.81 -4.97
N VAL A 131 -18.43 -4.97 -3.78
CA VAL A 131 -17.00 -5.17 -3.59
C VAL A 131 -16.72 -6.66 -3.40
N ASN A 132 -15.98 -7.24 -4.34
CA ASN A 132 -15.44 -8.58 -4.21
C ASN A 132 -13.94 -8.47 -3.88
N VAL A 133 -13.51 -9.15 -2.84
CA VAL A 133 -12.11 -9.21 -2.46
C VAL A 133 -11.66 -10.66 -2.49
N SER A 134 -10.63 -10.96 -3.27
CA SER A 134 -10.02 -12.28 -3.31
C SER A 134 -8.55 -12.23 -2.88
N ALA A 135 -8.08 -13.31 -2.29
CA ALA A 135 -6.69 -13.54 -2.00
C ALA A 135 -6.27 -14.87 -2.63
N LYS A 136 -5.19 -14.86 -3.41
CA LYS A 136 -4.67 -16.01 -4.13
C LYS A 136 -3.20 -16.22 -3.84
N ASP A 137 -2.84 -17.40 -3.38
CA ASP A 137 -1.44 -17.81 -3.32
C ASP A 137 -0.97 -18.20 -4.73
N LEU A 138 -0.02 -17.44 -5.27
CA LEU A 138 0.51 -17.66 -6.61
C LEU A 138 1.36 -18.93 -6.70
N GLY A 139 1.88 -19.42 -5.56
CA GLY A 139 2.67 -20.64 -5.50
C GLY A 139 1.82 -21.92 -5.58
N THR A 140 0.74 -22.00 -4.82
CA THR A 140 -0.15 -23.16 -4.76
C THR A 140 -1.35 -23.05 -5.68
N GLY A 141 -1.72 -21.83 -6.09
CA GLY A 141 -2.93 -21.52 -6.83
C GLY A 141 -4.20 -21.52 -5.97
N THR A 142 -4.09 -21.73 -4.66
CA THR A 142 -5.23 -21.68 -3.73
C THR A 142 -5.78 -20.26 -3.66
N GLU A 143 -7.10 -20.13 -3.69
CA GLU A 143 -7.78 -18.84 -3.68
C GLU A 143 -8.97 -18.88 -2.73
N GLN A 144 -9.19 -17.77 -2.03
CA GLN A 144 -10.37 -17.50 -1.21
C GLN A 144 -10.89 -16.10 -1.48
N HIS A 145 -12.17 -15.89 -1.27
CA HIS A 145 -12.80 -14.61 -1.53
C HIS A 145 -13.91 -14.28 -0.55
N ILE A 146 -14.21 -12.98 -0.43
CA ILE A 146 -15.39 -12.46 0.26
C ILE A 146 -16.11 -11.48 -0.65
N THR A 147 -17.45 -11.54 -0.64
CA THR A 147 -18.29 -10.55 -1.30
C THR A 147 -18.94 -9.65 -0.26
N ILE A 148 -18.70 -8.36 -0.37
CA ILE A 148 -19.23 -7.35 0.54
C ILE A 148 -20.41 -6.69 -0.15
N THR A 149 -21.62 -7.02 0.31
CA THR A 149 -22.85 -6.43 -0.20
C THR A 149 -23.19 -5.14 0.53
N SER A 150 -24.02 -4.32 -0.10
CA SER A 150 -24.36 -2.95 0.31
C SER A 150 -24.98 -2.75 1.70
N SER A 151 -25.22 -3.82 2.48
CA SER A 151 -25.69 -3.74 3.86
C SER A 151 -24.69 -3.07 4.83
N SER A 152 -23.45 -2.85 4.39
CA SER A 152 -22.41 -2.15 5.13
C SER A 152 -22.24 -0.67 4.76
N ASN A 153 -23.16 -0.11 3.94
CA ASN A 153 -23.05 1.27 3.51
C ASN A 153 -23.05 2.23 4.70
N MET A 154 -22.06 3.11 4.72
CA MET A 154 -21.98 4.19 5.68
C MET A 154 -22.97 5.29 5.28
N SER A 155 -23.57 5.98 6.27
CA SER A 155 -24.34 7.19 6.01
C SER A 155 -23.43 8.29 5.46
N LYS A 156 -24.03 9.32 4.82
CA LYS A 156 -23.24 10.48 4.35
C LYS A 156 -22.52 11.17 5.50
N GLU A 157 -23.20 11.29 6.65
CA GLU A 157 -22.65 11.87 7.87
C GLU A 157 -21.45 11.06 8.39
N ASP A 158 -21.52 9.73 8.34
CA ASP A 158 -20.41 8.87 8.75
C ASP A 158 -19.21 8.98 7.78
N ILE A 159 -19.47 9.10 6.48
CA ILE A 159 -18.43 9.31 5.46
C ILE A 159 -17.73 10.66 5.69
N GLU A 160 -18.51 11.75 5.84
CA GLU A 160 -17.96 13.08 6.12
C GLU A 160 -17.17 13.11 7.42
N LYS A 161 -17.66 12.42 8.45
CA LYS A 161 -16.97 12.28 9.72
C LYS A 161 -15.65 11.51 9.55
N ALA A 162 -15.65 10.37 8.85
CA ALA A 162 -14.45 9.59 8.63
C ALA A 162 -13.34 10.38 7.89
N VAL A 163 -13.74 11.21 6.91
CA VAL A 163 -12.82 12.10 6.20
C VAL A 163 -12.26 13.17 7.12
N LYS A 164 -13.13 13.83 7.89
CA LYS A 164 -12.73 14.88 8.82
C LYS A 164 -11.84 14.35 9.94
N ASP A 165 -12.17 13.20 10.49
CA ASP A 165 -11.35 12.54 11.51
C ASP A 165 -9.97 12.18 10.94
N ALA A 166 -9.88 11.71 9.69
CA ALA A 166 -8.62 11.43 9.04
C ALA A 166 -7.76 12.69 8.85
N GLU A 167 -8.36 13.80 8.43
CA GLU A 167 -7.67 15.10 8.33
C GLU A 167 -7.19 15.60 9.70
N GLN A 168 -8.03 15.47 10.73
CA GLN A 168 -7.70 15.92 12.08
C GLN A 168 -6.54 15.14 12.70
N TYR A 169 -6.48 13.84 12.48
CA TYR A 169 -5.48 12.95 13.07
C TYR A 169 -4.32 12.60 12.13
N ALA A 170 -4.27 13.19 10.93
CA ALA A 170 -3.27 12.87 9.91
C ALA A 170 -1.82 12.92 10.43
N ALA A 171 -1.47 13.97 11.19
CA ALA A 171 -0.12 14.12 11.73
C ALA A 171 0.22 13.10 12.84
N GLU A 172 -0.78 12.67 13.62
CA GLU A 172 -0.60 11.67 14.67
C GLU A 172 -0.49 10.28 14.06
N ASP A 173 -1.39 9.97 13.12
CA ASP A 173 -1.40 8.70 12.39
C ASP A 173 -0.11 8.49 11.60
N ALA A 174 0.39 9.54 10.93
CA ALA A 174 1.66 9.47 10.20
C ALA A 174 2.83 9.09 11.12
N LYS A 175 2.89 9.65 12.32
CA LYS A 175 3.93 9.29 13.31
C LYS A 175 3.79 7.86 13.81
N ILE A 176 2.55 7.39 14.02
CA ILE A 176 2.31 6.00 14.44
C ILE A 176 2.71 5.04 13.33
N LYS A 177 2.30 5.32 12.10
CA LYS A 177 2.66 4.55 10.91
C LYS A 177 4.17 4.49 10.72
N GLU A 178 4.86 5.64 10.74
CA GLU A 178 6.32 5.71 10.65
C GLU A 178 7.00 4.83 11.71
N LYS A 179 6.52 4.89 12.95
CA LYS A 179 7.04 4.06 14.04
C LYS A 179 6.89 2.57 13.73
N VAL A 180 5.74 2.16 13.23
CA VAL A 180 5.46 0.76 12.86
C VAL A 180 6.32 0.33 11.67
N GLU A 181 6.41 1.15 10.63
CA GLU A 181 7.22 0.86 9.44
C GLU A 181 8.70 0.71 9.76
N VAL A 182 9.26 1.63 10.53
CA VAL A 182 10.66 1.55 10.99
C VAL A 182 10.90 0.28 11.77
N ARG A 183 9.98 -0.10 12.66
CA ARG A 183 10.09 -1.33 13.43
C ARG A 183 10.01 -2.58 12.55
N ASN A 184 9.08 -2.61 11.59
CA ASN A 184 8.93 -3.72 10.64
C ASN A 184 10.17 -3.87 9.75
N GLN A 185 10.74 -2.76 9.26
CA GLN A 185 11.97 -2.77 8.47
C GLN A 185 13.16 -3.29 9.28
N ALA A 186 13.31 -2.83 10.52
CA ALA A 186 14.36 -3.27 11.42
C ALA A 186 14.24 -4.77 11.75
N ASP A 187 13.02 -5.25 12.02
CA ASP A 187 12.76 -6.68 12.27
C ASP A 187 13.04 -7.55 11.03
N GLN A 188 12.69 -7.05 9.85
CA GLN A 188 13.03 -7.71 8.60
C GLN A 188 14.54 -7.77 8.38
N MET A 189 15.26 -6.69 8.69
CA MET A 189 16.73 -6.65 8.57
C MET A 189 17.40 -7.62 9.55
N VAL A 190 16.93 -7.68 10.79
CA VAL A 190 17.40 -8.69 11.77
C VAL A 190 17.27 -10.09 11.20
N TYR A 191 16.08 -10.43 10.70
CA TYR A 191 15.80 -11.76 10.15
C TYR A 191 16.69 -12.08 8.94
N GLN A 192 16.80 -11.15 7.98
CA GLN A 192 17.62 -11.34 6.79
C GLN A 192 19.10 -11.51 7.14
N THR A 193 19.60 -10.72 8.09
CA THR A 193 21.00 -10.80 8.55
C THR A 193 21.28 -12.11 9.26
N GLU A 194 20.36 -12.59 10.13
CA GLU A 194 20.49 -13.90 10.77
C GLU A 194 20.56 -15.03 9.76
N LYS A 195 19.69 -14.99 8.74
CA LYS A 195 19.67 -16.01 7.69
C LYS A 195 20.91 -15.95 6.82
N ALA A 196 21.38 -14.75 6.47
CA ALA A 196 22.62 -14.58 5.74
C ALA A 196 23.83 -15.13 6.50
N LEU A 197 23.89 -14.90 7.81
CA LEU A 197 24.95 -15.48 8.69
C LEU A 197 24.84 -17.01 8.76
N GLU A 198 23.62 -17.54 8.81
CA GLU A 198 23.40 -18.99 8.81
C GLU A 198 23.81 -19.63 7.47
N ASP A 199 23.42 -19.06 6.36
CA ASP A 199 23.74 -19.57 5.01
C ASP A 199 25.23 -19.42 4.66
N ALA A 200 25.92 -18.46 5.29
CA ALA A 200 27.34 -18.15 5.04
C ALA A 200 28.33 -18.81 6.03
N LYS A 201 27.90 -19.76 6.84
CA LYS A 201 28.62 -20.37 8.01
C LYS A 201 30.11 -20.58 7.83
N ASP A 202 30.54 -21.04 6.67
CA ASP A 202 31.94 -21.43 6.40
C ASP A 202 32.69 -20.48 5.44
N LYS A 203 32.01 -19.40 5.02
CA LYS A 203 32.51 -18.48 4.00
C LYS A 203 32.93 -17.13 4.55
N ILE A 204 32.59 -16.81 5.80
CA ILE A 204 32.87 -15.52 6.45
C ILE A 204 34.03 -15.68 7.43
N SER A 205 34.94 -14.67 7.49
CA SER A 205 35.99 -14.65 8.52
C SER A 205 35.40 -14.51 9.92
N ALA A 206 36.10 -15.01 10.95
CA ALA A 206 35.63 -14.92 12.33
C ALA A 206 35.46 -13.46 12.79
N ASP A 207 36.32 -12.55 12.33
CA ASP A 207 36.26 -11.13 12.68
C ASP A 207 35.09 -10.42 12.05
N ASP A 208 34.80 -10.70 10.76
CA ASP A 208 33.62 -10.11 10.08
C ASP A 208 32.32 -10.64 10.70
N LYS A 209 32.25 -11.93 11.02
CA LYS A 209 31.12 -12.55 11.71
C LYS A 209 30.87 -11.87 13.05
N ALA A 210 31.90 -11.67 13.87
CA ALA A 210 31.77 -11.02 15.17
C ALA A 210 31.28 -9.58 15.02
N THR A 211 31.73 -8.85 13.99
CA THR A 211 31.28 -7.48 13.69
C THR A 211 29.80 -7.43 13.32
N VAL A 212 29.35 -8.32 12.45
CA VAL A 212 27.93 -8.40 12.03
C VAL A 212 27.05 -8.84 13.20
N GLU A 213 27.47 -9.82 14.00
CA GLU A 213 26.75 -10.27 15.20
C GLU A 213 26.63 -9.15 16.26
N ALA A 214 27.67 -8.33 16.42
CA ALA A 214 27.61 -7.17 17.34
C ALA A 214 26.61 -6.12 16.86
N ALA A 215 26.59 -5.78 15.58
CA ALA A 215 25.61 -4.88 14.99
C ALA A 215 24.19 -5.43 15.09
N LEU A 216 24.02 -6.72 14.81
CA LEU A 216 22.73 -7.42 14.91
C LEU A 216 22.19 -7.39 16.35
N ASN A 217 23.04 -7.65 17.34
CA ASN A 217 22.64 -7.58 18.75
C ASN A 217 22.26 -6.16 19.16
N LYS A 218 22.99 -5.15 18.70
CA LYS A 218 22.64 -3.73 18.93
C LYS A 218 21.26 -3.40 18.35
N LEU A 219 20.95 -3.85 17.13
CA LEU A 219 19.63 -3.64 16.52
C LEU A 219 18.51 -4.39 17.27
N LYS A 220 18.75 -5.63 17.68
CA LYS A 220 17.81 -6.40 18.52
C LYS A 220 17.54 -5.73 19.86
N ASP A 221 18.57 -5.16 20.48
CA ASP A 221 18.40 -4.43 21.75
C ASP A 221 17.61 -3.14 21.54
N ALA A 222 17.85 -2.40 20.47
CA ALA A 222 17.05 -1.23 20.09
C ALA A 222 15.57 -1.59 19.85
N LEU A 223 15.30 -2.75 19.22
CA LEU A 223 13.94 -3.25 18.98
C LEU A 223 13.17 -3.64 20.25
N LYS A 224 13.85 -3.92 21.38
CA LYS A 224 13.18 -4.11 22.69
C LYS A 224 12.58 -2.82 23.24
N GLY A 225 13.11 -1.68 22.80
CA GLY A 225 12.63 -0.35 23.14
C GLY A 225 11.50 0.14 22.24
N THR A 226 11.08 1.38 22.49
CA THR A 226 10.04 2.08 21.69
C THR A 226 10.59 3.33 21.00
N ASP A 227 11.88 3.60 21.13
CA ASP A 227 12.54 4.77 20.58
C ASP A 227 12.87 4.57 19.10
N VAL A 228 12.12 5.26 18.24
CA VAL A 228 12.27 5.22 16.78
C VAL A 228 13.65 5.72 16.34
N ALA A 229 14.19 6.75 16.99
CA ALA A 229 15.49 7.30 16.65
C ALA A 229 16.61 6.30 16.96
N ALA A 230 16.52 5.60 18.09
CA ALA A 230 17.47 4.54 18.44
C ALA A 230 17.40 3.36 17.46
N ILE A 231 16.19 2.98 17.02
CA ILE A 231 16.01 1.91 16.02
C ILE A 231 16.60 2.35 14.68
N LYS A 232 16.28 3.55 14.19
CA LYS A 232 16.85 4.09 12.94
C LYS A 232 18.39 4.13 13.00
N ALA A 233 18.96 4.67 14.07
CA ALA A 233 20.42 4.75 14.24
C ALA A 233 21.11 3.38 14.31
N ALA A 234 20.41 2.35 14.79
CA ALA A 234 20.93 0.98 14.81
C ALA A 234 20.73 0.26 13.46
N THR A 235 19.79 0.75 12.64
CA THR A 235 19.48 0.23 11.29
C THR A 235 20.41 0.87 10.24
N ASP A 236 20.85 2.12 10.46
CA ASP A 236 21.81 2.82 9.60
C ASP A 236 23.17 2.12 9.65
N LEU A 237 23.37 1.21 8.72
CA LEU A 237 24.70 0.70 8.41
C LEU A 237 25.48 1.83 7.73
N GLU A 238 26.62 2.21 8.31
CA GLU A 238 27.56 3.10 7.64
C GLU A 238 28.05 2.40 6.36
N VAL A 239 27.45 2.78 5.23
CA VAL A 239 27.76 2.18 3.93
C VAL A 239 29.14 2.66 3.50
N ASP A 240 30.14 1.78 3.56
CA ASP A 240 31.46 2.08 3.00
C ASP A 240 31.34 2.21 1.47
N LYS A 241 31.47 3.45 0.99
CA LYS A 241 31.38 3.80 -0.45
C LYS A 241 32.29 2.94 -1.36
N ARG A 242 33.35 2.34 -0.81
CA ARG A 242 34.30 1.47 -1.55
C ARG A 242 33.69 0.09 -1.85
N ARG A 243 32.63 -0.29 -1.18
CA ARG A 243 31.93 -1.59 -1.34
C ARG A 243 30.67 -1.50 -2.20
N LEU A 244 30.34 -0.30 -2.68
CA LEU A 244 29.24 -0.11 -3.62
C LEU A 244 29.70 -0.48 -5.04
N GLU A 245 29.13 -1.53 -5.58
CA GLU A 245 29.31 -1.90 -6.99
C GLU A 245 28.23 -1.18 -7.82
N LEU A 246 28.64 -0.14 -8.53
CA LEU A 246 27.80 0.56 -9.49
C LEU A 246 28.01 -0.09 -10.86
N GLY A 247 26.97 -0.71 -11.41
CA GLY A 247 27.01 -1.27 -12.78
C GLY A 247 27.28 -0.21 -13.84
N HIS A 248 26.89 1.02 -13.61
CA HIS A 248 27.18 2.21 -14.44
C HIS A 248 27.28 3.46 -13.57
N ALA A 249 27.92 4.50 -14.10
CA ALA A 249 27.92 5.81 -13.43
C ALA A 249 26.49 6.38 -13.34
N ILE A 250 26.04 6.69 -12.13
CA ILE A 250 24.73 7.34 -11.90
C ILE A 250 24.86 8.80 -12.35
N LYS A 251 24.09 9.20 -13.33
CA LYS A 251 24.10 10.55 -13.95
C LYS A 251 22.83 11.34 -13.72
N THR A 252 21.81 10.71 -13.14
CA THR A 252 20.49 11.31 -12.90
C THR A 252 20.16 11.32 -11.40
N ALA A 253 19.44 12.33 -10.95
CA ALA A 253 18.85 12.33 -9.61
C ALA A 253 17.71 11.30 -9.55
N GLY A 254 17.40 10.77 -8.36
CA GLY A 254 16.35 9.80 -8.14
C GLY A 254 16.77 8.56 -7.39
N GLU A 255 15.88 7.58 -7.29
CA GLU A 255 16.15 6.28 -6.69
C GLU A 255 16.90 5.38 -7.68
N HIS A 256 18.00 4.81 -7.22
CA HIS A 256 18.79 3.85 -7.97
C HIS A 256 19.00 2.59 -7.12
N GLU A 257 18.83 1.43 -7.73
CA GLU A 257 19.17 0.18 -7.10
C GLU A 257 20.67 -0.10 -7.36
N VAL A 258 21.43 -0.25 -6.28
CA VAL A 258 22.86 -0.53 -6.33
C VAL A 258 23.17 -1.77 -5.53
N VAL A 259 24.19 -2.51 -5.95
CA VAL A 259 24.64 -3.70 -5.26
C VAL A 259 25.71 -3.31 -4.25
N TYR A 260 25.47 -3.61 -2.99
CA TYR A 260 26.45 -3.42 -1.92
C TYR A 260 27.08 -4.74 -1.54
N GLY A 261 28.39 -4.83 -1.73
CA GLY A 261 29.18 -5.99 -1.32
C GLY A 261 29.45 -5.95 0.18
N ILE A 262 28.73 -6.75 0.96
CA ILE A 262 28.99 -6.91 2.40
C ILE A 262 30.30 -7.66 2.60
N TYR A 263 30.54 -8.67 1.76
CA TYR A 263 31.78 -9.47 1.71
C TYR A 263 31.99 -10.02 0.30
N ARG A 264 33.15 -10.69 0.02
CA ARG A 264 33.57 -11.11 -1.33
C ARG A 264 32.49 -11.71 -2.19
N ASP A 265 31.57 -12.52 -1.60
CA ASP A 265 30.50 -13.21 -2.32
C ASP A 265 29.09 -12.88 -1.79
N ILE A 266 28.97 -12.01 -0.79
CA ILE A 266 27.68 -11.60 -0.22
C ILE A 266 27.36 -10.20 -0.69
N LYS A 267 26.34 -10.10 -1.54
CA LYS A 267 25.86 -8.87 -2.15
C LYS A 267 24.41 -8.62 -1.75
N VAL A 268 24.08 -7.38 -1.42
CA VAL A 268 22.72 -6.94 -1.10
C VAL A 268 22.37 -5.80 -2.03
N SER A 269 21.15 -5.82 -2.59
CA SER A 269 20.61 -4.68 -3.30
C SER A 269 20.22 -3.59 -2.31
N VAL A 270 20.73 -2.39 -2.52
CA VAL A 270 20.46 -1.21 -1.71
C VAL A 270 19.85 -0.13 -2.61
N LYS A 271 18.77 0.48 -2.17
CA LYS A 271 18.22 1.67 -2.83
C LYS A 271 19.06 2.88 -2.46
N LEU A 272 19.68 3.49 -3.44
CA LEU A 272 20.47 4.71 -3.30
C LEU A 272 19.67 5.90 -3.84
N LEU A 273 19.39 6.87 -3.00
CA LEU A 273 18.76 8.13 -3.38
C LEU A 273 19.84 9.14 -3.75
N VAL A 274 19.85 9.59 -5.01
CA VAL A 274 20.81 10.58 -5.52
C VAL A 274 20.06 11.89 -5.79
N GLY A 275 20.42 12.96 -5.09
CA GLY A 275 19.82 14.28 -5.20
C GLY A 275 19.40 14.87 -3.86
N ASN A 276 18.94 16.13 -3.87
CA ASN A 276 18.40 16.79 -2.69
C ASN A 276 16.92 16.36 -2.48
N ILE A 277 16.57 15.93 -1.29
CA ILE A 277 15.20 15.50 -0.95
C ILE A 277 14.17 16.63 -1.19
N ASP A 278 14.61 17.89 -1.06
CA ASP A 278 13.74 19.07 -1.24
C ASP A 278 13.43 19.39 -2.72
N GLU A 279 14.22 18.88 -3.68
CA GLU A 279 13.95 19.08 -5.12
C GLU A 279 12.97 18.06 -5.71
N GLN A 280 12.74 16.93 -5.05
CA GLN A 280 11.80 15.91 -5.55
C GLN A 280 10.32 16.27 -5.35
N ALA A 281 10.01 17.16 -4.41
CA ALA A 281 8.63 17.62 -4.19
C ALA A 281 8.12 18.56 -5.29
N GLU A 282 9.02 19.15 -6.10
CA GLU A 282 8.65 20.06 -7.21
C GLU A 282 8.63 19.39 -8.59
N ALA A 283 9.19 18.17 -8.73
CA ALA A 283 9.31 17.49 -10.03
C ALA A 283 8.10 16.63 -10.42
N GLU A 284 7.16 16.39 -9.50
CA GLU A 284 5.93 15.62 -9.78
C GLU A 284 4.76 16.44 -10.37
N VAL A 285 4.98 17.73 -10.68
CA VAL A 285 3.96 18.58 -11.30
C VAL A 285 4.46 19.10 -12.66
N VAL A 286 4.78 18.20 -13.57
CA VAL A 286 4.80 18.52 -15.01
C VAL A 286 3.79 17.61 -15.68
N GLU A 287 2.58 18.14 -15.80
CA GLU A 287 1.52 17.60 -16.65
C GLU A 287 2.05 17.37 -18.08
N ASP A 288 1.88 16.16 -18.57
CA ASP A 288 1.93 15.88 -20.01
C ASP A 288 0.82 16.71 -20.69
N ASP A 289 1.20 17.76 -21.38
CA ASP A 289 0.34 18.48 -22.30
C ASP A 289 0.30 17.74 -23.66
N PRO A 290 -0.83 17.12 -24.04
CA PRO A 290 -0.94 16.35 -25.28
C PRO A 290 -1.19 17.22 -26.54
N SER A 291 -0.80 18.50 -26.58
CA SER A 291 -1.14 19.40 -27.69
C SER A 291 0.01 19.74 -28.63
N ALA A 292 1.03 18.88 -28.80
CA ALA A 292 2.11 19.10 -29.77
C ALA A 292 2.34 17.91 -30.69
N ALA A 293 1.34 17.53 -31.46
CA ALA A 293 1.53 16.65 -32.62
C ALA A 293 0.44 16.91 -33.67
N ASP A 294 0.59 18.03 -34.41
CA ASP A 294 0.05 18.21 -35.75
C ASP A 294 0.67 19.48 -36.30
N GLU A 295 1.79 19.32 -37.02
CA GLU A 295 2.24 20.14 -38.14
C GLU A 295 3.61 19.64 -38.63
N GLU A 296 3.60 18.67 -39.55
CA GLU A 296 4.34 18.60 -40.81
C GLU A 296 4.10 17.24 -41.51
#